data_f8511847f85ea2c384fe161b8e9f15de
#
_entry.id   f8511847f85ea2c384fe161b8e9f15de
#
_cell.length_a   1.000
_cell.length_b   1.000
_cell.length_c   1.000
_cell.angle_alpha   90.00
_cell.angle_beta   90.00
_cell.angle_gamma   90.00
#
_symmetry.space_group_name_H-M   'P 1'
#
loop_
_entity.id
_entity.type
_entity.pdbx_description
1 polymer ?
#
loop_
_entity_poly.entity_id
_entity_poly.type
_entity_poly.pdbx_seq_one_letter_code
_entity_poly.pdbx_strand_id
1 'polypeptide(L)'
;MPAASSASLAAQLLGTMTSATQAAIRAEHRLIVQEALNGLDPIDREILVLRHFEHLSNDEAALALGLKRSAASQRYVRALKRLKDVLSTIPGLREELS
;
A
#
# COMPACT_ATOMS: atom_id res chain seq x y z
N MET A 1 8.08 -16.64 6.55
CA MET A 1 7.27 -16.35 5.38
C MET A 1 7.81 -15.09 4.71
N PRO A 2 8.08 -15.13 3.42
CA PRO A 2 8.58 -13.94 2.75
C PRO A 2 7.53 -12.84 2.74
N ALA A 3 7.99 -11.60 2.85
CA ALA A 3 7.11 -10.45 2.74
C ALA A 3 6.50 -10.40 1.34
N ALA A 4 5.28 -9.89 1.25
CA ALA A 4 4.63 -9.71 -0.03
C ALA A 4 5.42 -8.69 -0.86
N SER A 5 5.53 -8.93 -2.16
CA SER A 5 6.20 -8.00 -3.05
C SER A 5 5.37 -6.74 -3.25
N SER A 6 6.02 -5.66 -3.67
CA SER A 6 5.30 -4.43 -4.02
C SER A 6 4.29 -4.67 -5.15
N ALA A 7 4.61 -5.58 -6.07
CA ALA A 7 3.68 -5.94 -7.13
C ALA A 7 2.42 -6.60 -6.58
N SER A 8 2.58 -7.54 -5.63
CA SER A 8 1.44 -8.22 -5.01
C SER A 8 0.57 -7.26 -4.21
N LEU A 9 1.20 -6.36 -3.45
CA LEU A 9 0.47 -5.38 -2.66
C LEU A 9 -0.28 -4.39 -3.56
N ALA A 10 0.37 -3.93 -4.64
CA ALA A 10 -0.26 -3.03 -5.60
C ALA A 10 -1.49 -3.68 -6.24
N ALA A 11 -1.37 -4.95 -6.64
CA ALA A 11 -2.48 -5.69 -7.22
C ALA A 11 -3.65 -5.83 -6.24
N GLN A 12 -3.35 -6.11 -4.97
CA GLN A 12 -4.38 -6.23 -3.96
C GLN A 12 -5.09 -4.90 -3.71
N LEU A 13 -4.34 -3.81 -3.61
CA LEU A 13 -4.92 -2.49 -3.38
C LEU A 13 -5.81 -2.05 -4.53
N LEU A 14 -5.35 -2.25 -5.77
CA LEU A 14 -6.11 -1.86 -6.96
C LEU A 14 -7.29 -2.81 -7.22
N GLY A 15 -7.15 -4.09 -6.88
CA GLY A 15 -8.18 -5.08 -7.11
C GLY A 15 -9.47 -4.82 -6.35
N THR A 16 -9.41 -4.06 -5.27
CA THR A 16 -10.60 -3.70 -4.49
C THR A 16 -11.27 -2.42 -4.98
N MET A 17 -10.64 -1.71 -5.91
CA MET A 17 -11.08 -0.38 -6.32
C MET A 17 -11.58 -0.29 -7.75
N THR A 18 -11.21 -1.22 -8.61
CA THR A 18 -11.52 -1.13 -10.04
C THR A 18 -12.48 -2.21 -10.50
N SER A 19 -13.25 -1.91 -11.55
CA SER A 19 -14.11 -2.89 -12.20
C SER A 19 -13.32 -3.76 -13.15
N ALA A 20 -13.89 -4.90 -13.52
CA ALA A 20 -13.28 -5.82 -14.49
C ALA A 20 -13.08 -5.19 -15.87
N THR A 21 -13.92 -4.20 -16.22
CA THR A 21 -13.84 -3.52 -17.50
C THR A 21 -12.61 -2.61 -17.61
N GLN A 22 -11.91 -2.36 -16.50
CA GLN A 22 -10.74 -1.49 -16.46
C GLN A 22 -9.43 -2.29 -16.43
N ALA A 23 -9.45 -3.55 -16.84
CA ALA A 23 -8.31 -4.45 -16.68
C ALA A 23 -7.01 -3.89 -17.28
N ALA A 24 -7.06 -3.31 -18.48
CA ALA A 24 -5.87 -2.77 -19.14
C ALA A 24 -5.30 -1.55 -18.39
N ILE A 25 -6.19 -0.64 -17.99
CA ILE A 25 -5.80 0.56 -17.24
C ILE A 25 -5.27 0.14 -15.87
N ARG A 26 -5.89 -0.87 -15.26
CA ARG A 26 -5.44 -1.40 -13.97
C ARG A 26 -4.02 -1.95 -14.05
N ALA A 27 -3.67 -2.60 -15.16
CA ALA A 27 -2.33 -3.14 -15.34
C ALA A 27 -1.28 -2.03 -15.35
N GLU A 28 -1.55 -0.91 -16.02
CA GLU A 28 -0.66 0.25 -16.00
C GLU A 28 -0.58 0.88 -14.61
N HIS A 29 -1.73 1.07 -13.96
CA HIS A 29 -1.80 1.65 -12.62
C HIS A 29 -1.07 0.78 -11.60
N ARG A 30 -1.10 -0.53 -11.77
CA ARG A 30 -0.38 -1.45 -10.88
C ARG A 30 1.12 -1.18 -10.89
N LEU A 31 1.69 -0.94 -12.06
CA LEU A 31 3.11 -0.62 -12.16
C LEU A 31 3.45 0.68 -11.46
N ILE A 32 2.59 1.69 -11.59
CA ILE A 32 2.80 2.98 -10.95
C ILE A 32 2.70 2.84 -9.42
N VAL A 33 1.70 2.10 -8.93
CA VAL A 33 1.55 1.84 -7.49
C VAL A 33 2.75 1.06 -6.97
N GLN A 34 3.22 0.08 -7.74
CA GLN A 34 4.40 -0.71 -7.37
C GLN A 34 5.63 0.18 -7.23
N GLU A 35 5.85 1.10 -8.15
CA GLU A 35 6.97 2.04 -8.07
C GLU A 35 6.83 2.96 -6.86
N ALA A 36 5.62 3.45 -6.60
CA ALA A 36 5.36 4.28 -5.43
C ALA A 36 5.67 3.54 -4.13
N LEU A 37 5.26 2.27 -4.03
CA LEU A 37 5.56 1.43 -2.87
C LEU A 37 7.05 1.20 -2.70
N ASN A 38 7.75 0.98 -3.80
CA ASN A 38 9.20 0.78 -3.77
C ASN A 38 9.96 2.04 -3.33
N GLY A 39 9.36 3.20 -3.53
CA GLY A 39 9.94 4.47 -3.10
C GLY A 39 9.71 4.80 -1.63
N LEU A 40 8.90 4.03 -0.92
CA LEU A 40 8.68 4.24 0.49
C LEU A 40 9.88 3.75 1.32
N ASP A 41 10.03 4.33 2.51
CA ASP A 41 10.95 3.78 3.50
C ASP A 41 10.63 2.30 3.70
N PRO A 42 11.65 1.41 3.79
CA PRO A 42 11.41 -0.03 3.92
C PRO A 42 10.49 -0.42 5.07
N ILE A 43 10.59 0.26 6.21
CA ILE A 43 9.72 -0.05 7.36
C ILE A 43 8.30 0.41 7.09
N ASP A 44 8.12 1.56 6.45
CA ASP A 44 6.80 2.06 6.10
C ASP A 44 6.10 1.11 5.12
N ARG A 45 6.85 0.61 4.13
CA ARG A 45 6.33 -0.38 3.19
C ARG A 45 5.96 -1.68 3.89
N GLU A 46 6.80 -2.13 4.83
CA GLU A 46 6.55 -3.35 5.58
C GLU A 46 5.28 -3.25 6.42
N ILE A 47 5.02 -2.09 7.02
CA ILE A 47 3.79 -1.87 7.77
C ILE A 47 2.57 -2.01 6.86
N LEU A 48 2.64 -1.48 5.64
CA LEU A 48 1.54 -1.65 4.68
C LEU A 48 1.33 -3.11 4.34
N VAL A 49 2.39 -3.86 4.13
CA VAL A 49 2.32 -5.30 3.84
C VAL A 49 1.63 -6.03 4.99
N LEU A 50 2.08 -5.78 6.22
CA LEU A 50 1.53 -6.46 7.39
C LEU A 50 0.06 -6.13 7.62
N ARG A 51 -0.33 -4.87 7.42
CA ARG A 51 -1.69 -4.43 7.67
C ARG A 51 -2.67 -4.82 6.55
N HIS A 52 -2.24 -4.71 5.30
CA HIS A 52 -3.14 -4.92 4.15
C HIS A 52 -3.03 -6.29 3.51
N PHE A 53 -1.86 -6.90 3.53
CA PHE A 53 -1.67 -8.21 2.93
C PHE A 53 -1.84 -9.33 3.95
N GLU A 54 -1.24 -9.18 5.13
CA GLU A 54 -1.29 -10.19 6.16
C GLU A 54 -2.38 -9.94 7.21
N HIS A 55 -3.09 -8.83 7.09
CA HIS A 55 -4.24 -8.50 7.93
C HIS A 55 -3.92 -8.40 9.43
N LEU A 56 -2.72 -7.99 9.77
CA LEU A 56 -2.35 -7.78 11.16
C LEU A 56 -2.95 -6.47 11.68
N SER A 57 -3.25 -6.45 12.97
CA SER A 57 -3.63 -5.22 13.63
C SER A 57 -2.41 -4.32 13.80
N ASN A 58 -2.64 -3.05 14.18
CA ASN A 58 -1.53 -2.15 14.46
C ASN A 58 -0.62 -2.68 15.57
N ASP A 59 -1.22 -3.24 16.62
CA ASP A 59 -0.45 -3.82 17.73
C ASP A 59 0.39 -4.99 17.28
N GLU A 60 -0.17 -5.87 16.47
CA GLU A 60 0.55 -7.03 15.95
C GLU A 60 1.69 -6.61 15.00
N ALA A 61 1.42 -5.63 14.13
CA ALA A 61 2.45 -5.12 13.23
C ALA A 61 3.58 -4.43 14.01
N ALA A 62 3.24 -3.66 15.02
CA ALA A 62 4.22 -3.01 15.88
C ALA A 62 5.13 -4.05 16.56
N LEU A 63 4.52 -5.10 17.10
CA LEU A 63 5.27 -6.17 17.75
C LEU A 63 6.20 -6.87 16.76
N ALA A 64 5.70 -7.17 15.56
CA ALA A 64 6.48 -7.85 14.53
C ALA A 64 7.70 -7.04 14.09
N LEU A 65 7.59 -5.71 14.11
CA LEU A 65 8.66 -4.82 13.65
C LEU A 65 9.50 -4.25 14.79
N GLY A 66 9.19 -4.60 16.03
CA GLY A 66 9.90 -4.06 17.18
C GLY A 66 9.65 -2.58 17.41
N LEU A 67 8.48 -2.09 17.05
CA LEU A 67 8.09 -0.68 17.20
C LEU A 67 7.08 -0.52 18.33
N LYS A 68 7.04 0.69 18.88
CA LYS A 68 5.94 1.08 19.76
C LYS A 68 4.66 1.23 18.92
N ARG A 69 3.50 0.99 19.55
CA ARG A 69 2.21 1.11 18.86
C ARG A 69 2.01 2.48 18.21
N SER A 70 2.38 3.55 18.91
CA SER A 70 2.26 4.90 18.38
C SER A 70 3.17 5.12 17.17
N ALA A 71 4.38 4.58 17.21
CA ALA A 71 5.32 4.70 16.10
C ALA A 71 4.81 3.92 14.88
N ALA A 72 4.28 2.72 15.08
CA ALA A 72 3.71 1.93 13.99
C ALA A 72 2.53 2.64 13.36
N SER A 73 1.65 3.21 14.18
CA SER A 73 0.47 3.96 13.71
C SER A 73 0.89 5.19 12.90
N GLN A 74 1.87 5.95 13.37
CA GLN A 74 2.35 7.12 12.66
C GLN A 74 2.98 6.75 11.31
N ARG A 75 3.77 5.68 11.28
CA ARG A 75 4.37 5.21 10.04
C ARG A 75 3.32 4.74 9.04
N TYR A 76 2.30 4.05 9.53
CA TYR A 76 1.21 3.59 8.69
C TYR A 76 0.47 4.77 8.03
N VAL A 77 0.10 5.76 8.83
CA VAL A 77 -0.61 6.95 8.33
C VAL A 77 0.28 7.72 7.34
N ARG A 78 1.56 7.88 7.67
CA ARG A 78 2.51 8.57 6.79
C ARG A 78 2.68 7.83 5.47
N ALA A 79 2.79 6.51 5.53
CA ALA A 79 2.95 5.69 4.32
C ALA A 79 1.72 5.79 3.42
N LEU A 80 0.53 5.70 4.01
CA LEU A 80 -0.72 5.84 3.26
C LEU A 80 -0.84 7.23 2.63
N LYS A 81 -0.51 8.26 3.38
CA LYS A 81 -0.59 9.64 2.89
C LYS A 81 0.36 9.85 1.72
N ARG A 82 1.60 9.37 1.85
CA ARG A 82 2.58 9.49 0.79
C ARG A 82 2.15 8.73 -0.47
N LEU A 83 1.66 7.52 -0.27
CA LEU A 83 1.16 6.71 -1.38
C LEU A 83 -0.01 7.42 -2.08
N LYS A 84 -0.94 7.94 -1.30
CA LYS A 84 -2.10 8.66 -1.81
C LYS A 84 -1.68 9.91 -2.59
N ASP A 85 -0.71 10.65 -2.09
CA ASP A 85 -0.19 11.84 -2.76
C ASP A 85 0.42 11.49 -4.13
N VAL A 86 1.19 10.42 -4.20
CA VAL A 86 1.77 9.97 -5.46
C VAL A 86 0.67 9.55 -6.44
N LEU A 87 -0.29 8.76 -5.96
CA LEU A 87 -1.36 8.23 -6.80
C LEU A 87 -2.33 9.32 -7.26
N SER A 88 -2.45 10.41 -6.51
CA SER A 88 -3.34 11.52 -6.86
C SER A 88 -2.89 12.27 -8.13
N THR A 89 -1.64 12.05 -8.56
CA THR A 89 -1.14 12.63 -9.81
C THR A 89 -1.58 11.86 -11.03
N ILE A 90 -2.21 10.71 -10.85
CA ILE A 90 -2.61 9.83 -11.95
C ILE A 90 -4.08 10.11 -12.30
N PRO A 91 -4.37 10.53 -13.55
CA PRO A 91 -5.75 10.82 -13.95
C PRO A 91 -6.66 9.59 -13.79
N GLY A 92 -7.81 9.78 -13.15
CA GLY A 92 -8.80 8.73 -12.97
C GLY A 92 -8.57 7.84 -11.76
N LEU A 93 -7.33 7.65 -11.33
CA LEU A 93 -7.04 6.77 -10.20
C LEU A 93 -7.46 7.39 -8.86
N ARG A 94 -7.35 8.70 -8.76
CA ARG A 94 -7.73 9.43 -7.55
C ARG A 94 -9.18 9.20 -7.17
N GLU A 95 -10.07 9.15 -8.16
CA GLU A 95 -11.48 8.93 -7.93
C GLU A 95 -11.76 7.52 -7.42
N GLU A 96 -11.00 6.54 -7.88
CA GLU A 96 -11.11 5.16 -7.44
C GLU A 96 -10.63 4.97 -6.00
N LEU A 97 -9.71 5.82 -5.54
CA LEU A 97 -9.17 5.76 -4.19
C LEU A 97 -10.01 6.50 -3.15
N SER A 98 -10.93 7.32 -3.58
CA SER A 98 -11.74 8.17 -2.70
C SER A 98 -12.86 7.39 -2.00
#